data_62220ad7a42c4b50c04fc863ed60cf51
#
_entry.id   62220ad7a42c4b50c04fc863ed60cf51
#
_cell.length_a   1.000
_cell.length_b   1.000
_cell.length_c   1.000
_cell.angle_alpha   90.00
_cell.angle_beta   90.00
_cell.angle_gamma   90.00
#
_symmetry.space_group_name_H-M   'P 1'
#
loop_
_entity.id
_entity.type
_entity.pdbx_description
1 polymer ?
#
loop_
_entity_poly.entity_id
_entity_poly.type
_entity_poly.pdbx_seq_one_letter_code
_entity_poly.pdbx_strand_id
1 'polypeptide(L)'
;MDLRHYDNVAHGLNASYEDVQEGMSTPYGIARTTTLTLIPQRGYAGKKAFADVAESLSEPGILLPTPDYLHAQQAFGVWSLPDRSTSFRARVEDRLDAYIDFYNKAIEQNKWYGFWNYGDVMHAYDPVRHTWRYDIGGFAWDNTELASNMWLWYNFLRTGREDIWRMAEAMTRHTAEVDVYHIGPNAGLGSRHNVSHWGCGAKEARISQAAWN
;
A
#
# COMPACT_ATOMS: atom_id res chain seq x y z
N MET A 1 -7.71 -1.08 -18.25
CA MET A 1 -8.37 -2.21 -18.97
C MET A 1 -9.75 -1.74 -19.35
N ASP A 2 -10.19 -1.94 -20.58
CA ASP A 2 -11.57 -1.60 -20.99
C ASP A 2 -12.49 -2.78 -20.66
N LEU A 3 -13.41 -2.60 -19.72
CA LEU A 3 -14.31 -3.66 -19.24
C LEU A 3 -15.73 -3.57 -19.81
N ARG A 4 -15.99 -2.62 -20.71
CA ARG A 4 -17.33 -2.42 -21.30
C ARG A 4 -17.92 -3.64 -21.99
N HIS A 5 -17.06 -4.56 -22.45
CA HIS A 5 -17.54 -5.82 -23.05
C HIS A 5 -18.14 -6.80 -22.03
N TYR A 6 -18.00 -6.51 -20.73
CA TYR A 6 -18.61 -7.29 -19.65
C TYR A 6 -19.98 -6.76 -19.20
N ASP A 7 -20.50 -5.69 -19.78
CA ASP A 7 -21.77 -5.07 -19.39
C ASP A 7 -22.95 -6.05 -19.41
N ASN A 8 -22.87 -7.08 -20.28
CA ASN A 8 -23.91 -8.09 -20.40
C ASN A 8 -23.66 -9.34 -19.55
N VAL A 9 -22.60 -9.37 -18.77
CA VAL A 9 -22.25 -10.50 -17.90
C VAL A 9 -22.89 -10.28 -16.54
N ALA A 10 -23.92 -11.07 -16.23
CA ALA A 10 -24.64 -10.94 -14.97
C ALA A 10 -23.75 -11.22 -13.74
N HIS A 11 -23.83 -10.37 -12.76
CA HIS A 11 -23.50 -10.53 -11.35
C HIS A 11 -22.07 -10.62 -10.86
N GLY A 12 -21.09 -11.03 -11.61
CA GLY A 12 -19.73 -11.19 -11.08
C GLY A 12 -18.89 -9.92 -11.12
N LEU A 13 -19.30 -8.96 -11.93
CA LEU A 13 -18.52 -7.79 -12.31
C LEU A 13 -19.22 -6.47 -12.05
N ASN A 14 -20.21 -6.45 -11.18
CA ASN A 14 -20.89 -5.21 -10.80
C ASN A 14 -19.89 -4.15 -10.25
N ALA A 15 -18.79 -4.62 -9.70
CA ALA A 15 -17.71 -3.75 -9.25
C ALA A 15 -16.98 -3.00 -10.38
N SER A 16 -17.12 -3.45 -11.63
CA SER A 16 -16.52 -2.79 -12.80
C SER A 16 -17.36 -1.66 -13.38
N TYR A 17 -18.53 -1.37 -12.85
CA TYR A 17 -19.39 -0.31 -13.35
C TYR A 17 -18.74 1.04 -13.44
N GLU A 18 -17.87 1.33 -12.50
CA GLU A 18 -17.18 2.60 -12.45
C GLU A 18 -16.23 2.79 -13.64
N ASP A 19 -15.74 1.70 -14.22
CA ASP A 19 -14.91 1.74 -15.41
C ASP A 19 -15.67 2.05 -16.70
N VAL A 20 -16.97 1.84 -16.71
CA VAL A 20 -17.82 2.04 -17.90
C VAL A 20 -18.66 3.31 -17.82
N GLN A 21 -18.79 3.92 -16.66
CA GLN A 21 -19.50 5.18 -16.50
C GLN A 21 -18.62 6.34 -16.95
N GLU A 22 -19.17 7.20 -17.80
CA GLU A 22 -18.47 8.37 -18.30
C GLU A 22 -18.01 9.27 -17.14
N GLY A 23 -16.70 9.58 -17.10
CA GLY A 23 -16.09 10.43 -16.07
C GLY A 23 -15.80 9.77 -14.74
N MET A 24 -16.15 8.49 -14.55
CA MET A 24 -15.93 7.80 -13.28
C MET A 24 -14.60 7.06 -13.25
N SER A 25 -14.14 6.55 -14.38
CA SER A 25 -12.84 5.86 -14.51
C SER A 25 -11.82 6.80 -15.16
N THR A 26 -11.20 7.66 -14.38
CA THR A 26 -10.23 8.63 -14.89
C THR A 26 -9.00 8.72 -13.99
N PRO A 27 -7.79 8.71 -14.58
CA PRO A 27 -6.55 9.02 -13.85
C PRO A 27 -6.35 10.52 -13.63
N TYR A 28 -7.20 11.37 -14.20
CA TYR A 28 -7.01 12.82 -14.13
C TYR A 28 -7.24 13.36 -12.73
N GLY A 29 -6.18 13.82 -12.13
CA GLY A 29 -6.22 14.43 -10.81
C GLY A 29 -5.51 13.64 -9.71
N ILE A 30 -5.14 12.39 -9.95
CA ILE A 30 -4.32 11.64 -9.00
C ILE A 30 -2.85 12.07 -9.07
N ALA A 31 -2.08 11.77 -8.05
CA ALA A 31 -0.67 12.12 -7.96
C ALA A 31 0.21 10.87 -7.82
N ARG A 32 1.48 11.04 -8.13
CA ARG A 32 2.54 10.08 -7.83
C ARG A 32 3.84 10.84 -7.63
N THR A 33 4.51 10.62 -6.51
CA THR A 33 5.84 11.18 -6.24
C THR A 33 6.92 10.20 -6.61
N THR A 34 7.91 10.66 -7.36
CA THR A 34 9.12 9.90 -7.67
C THR A 34 10.34 10.69 -7.21
N THR A 35 11.19 10.08 -6.41
CA THR A 35 12.45 10.66 -5.99
C THR A 35 13.56 10.25 -6.94
N LEU A 36 14.31 11.22 -7.46
CA LEU A 36 15.45 11.02 -8.32
C LEU A 36 16.71 11.52 -7.62
N THR A 37 17.75 10.69 -7.59
CA THR A 37 19.06 11.08 -7.06
C THR A 37 20.06 11.18 -8.21
N LEU A 38 20.68 12.36 -8.37
CA LEU A 38 21.70 12.62 -9.35
C LEU A 38 23.07 12.66 -8.67
N ILE A 39 23.96 11.77 -9.08
CA ILE A 39 25.32 11.69 -8.52
C ILE A 39 26.34 11.94 -9.64
N PRO A 40 26.89 13.16 -9.77
CA PRO A 40 27.93 13.45 -10.74
C PRO A 40 29.21 12.67 -10.40
N GLN A 41 29.80 12.00 -11.38
CA GLN A 41 31.06 11.28 -11.23
C GLN A 41 32.04 11.65 -12.33
N ARG A 42 33.34 11.63 -12.00
CA ARG A 42 34.43 11.96 -12.95
C ARG A 42 34.83 10.82 -13.89
N GLY A 43 34.18 9.68 -13.81
CA GLY A 43 34.53 8.52 -14.61
C GLY A 43 33.58 7.34 -14.36
N TYR A 44 33.77 6.29 -15.12
CA TYR A 44 32.99 5.07 -14.99
C TYR A 44 33.60 4.15 -13.94
N ALA A 45 32.95 4.05 -12.80
CA ALA A 45 33.39 3.22 -11.66
C ALA A 45 33.07 1.71 -11.81
N GLY A 46 32.39 1.32 -12.90
CA GLY A 46 31.96 -0.06 -13.14
C GLY A 46 30.54 -0.37 -12.68
N LYS A 47 29.93 -1.38 -13.29
CA LYS A 47 28.52 -1.76 -12.99
C LYS A 47 28.27 -2.07 -11.52
N LYS A 48 29.22 -2.78 -10.87
CA LYS A 48 29.06 -3.14 -9.46
C LYS A 48 28.98 -1.90 -8.57
N ALA A 49 29.87 -0.93 -8.75
CA ALA A 49 29.85 0.30 -7.95
C ALA A 49 28.54 1.08 -8.11
N PHE A 50 27.98 1.11 -9.33
CA PHE A 50 26.66 1.73 -9.55
C PHE A 50 25.51 0.94 -8.94
N ALA A 51 25.55 -0.39 -8.96
CA ALA A 51 24.58 -1.23 -8.29
C ALA A 51 24.61 -1.02 -6.77
N ASP A 52 25.82 -1.01 -6.17
CA ASP A 52 25.99 -0.79 -4.73
C ASP A 52 25.45 0.60 -4.31
N VAL A 53 25.68 1.63 -5.11
CA VAL A 53 25.11 2.96 -4.88
C VAL A 53 23.60 2.97 -5.02
N ALA A 54 23.06 2.34 -6.07
CA ALA A 54 21.62 2.26 -6.28
C ALA A 54 20.92 1.54 -5.13
N GLU A 55 21.48 0.43 -4.66
CA GLU A 55 20.99 -0.31 -3.50
C GLU A 55 20.99 0.55 -2.23
N SER A 56 22.07 1.26 -1.94
CA SER A 56 22.17 2.14 -0.77
C SER A 56 21.18 3.32 -0.79
N LEU A 57 20.76 3.75 -1.97
CA LEU A 57 19.77 4.80 -2.15
C LEU A 57 18.33 4.28 -2.11
N SER A 58 18.11 3.07 -2.63
CA SER A 58 16.80 2.43 -2.64
C SER A 58 16.42 1.91 -1.25
N GLU A 59 17.41 1.47 -0.49
CA GLU A 59 17.24 0.92 0.85
C GLU A 59 18.13 1.64 1.88
N PRO A 60 17.88 2.93 2.12
CA PRO A 60 18.65 3.68 3.10
C PRO A 60 18.44 3.10 4.50
N GLY A 61 19.49 3.06 5.29
CA GLY A 61 19.40 2.65 6.69
C GLY A 61 18.48 3.56 7.50
N ILE A 62 17.69 2.98 8.37
CA ILE A 62 16.75 3.69 9.23
C ILE A 62 17.26 3.71 10.65
N LEU A 63 17.35 4.89 11.26
CA LEU A 63 17.66 5.03 12.68
C LEU A 63 16.38 5.07 13.47
N LEU A 64 16.21 4.09 14.35
CA LEU A 64 14.99 3.91 15.14
C LEU A 64 15.32 3.83 16.63
N PRO A 65 14.48 4.42 17.50
CA PRO A 65 14.44 4.04 18.89
C PRO A 65 13.92 2.61 19.03
N THR A 66 14.26 1.96 20.14
CA THR A 66 13.76 0.62 20.42
C THR A 66 12.23 0.63 20.63
N PRO A 67 11.51 -0.44 20.28
CA PRO A 67 10.08 -0.57 20.57
C PRO A 67 9.74 -0.34 22.06
N ASP A 68 10.55 -0.85 22.98
CA ASP A 68 10.37 -0.63 24.41
C ASP A 68 10.42 0.86 24.79
N TYR A 69 11.37 1.61 24.22
CA TYR A 69 11.45 3.04 24.44
C TYR A 69 10.21 3.76 23.92
N LEU A 70 9.80 3.49 22.67
CA LEU A 70 8.61 4.09 22.07
C LEU A 70 7.36 3.78 22.89
N HIS A 71 7.20 2.54 23.32
CA HIS A 71 6.07 2.13 24.15
C HIS A 71 6.07 2.84 25.52
N ALA A 72 7.22 2.96 26.16
CA ALA A 72 7.36 3.65 27.44
C ALA A 72 7.01 5.15 27.37
N GLN A 73 7.18 5.79 26.21
CA GLN A 73 6.78 7.17 26.00
C GLN A 73 5.27 7.36 25.82
N GLN A 74 4.50 6.28 25.69
CA GLN A 74 3.06 6.32 25.42
C GLN A 74 2.68 7.20 24.22
N ALA A 75 3.57 7.27 23.22
CA ALA A 75 3.35 7.97 21.98
C ALA A 75 2.48 7.13 21.03
N PHE A 76 1.78 7.79 20.13
CA PHE A 76 0.98 7.16 19.06
C PHE A 76 -0.24 6.35 19.53
N GLY A 77 -0.84 6.72 20.64
CA GLY A 77 -2.07 6.09 21.14
C GLY A 77 -1.84 4.80 21.94
N VAL A 78 -2.85 3.92 21.93
CA VAL A 78 -2.84 2.68 22.72
C VAL A 78 -2.39 1.51 21.84
N TRP A 79 -1.26 0.92 22.19
CA TRP A 79 -0.72 -0.27 21.55
C TRP A 79 0.14 -1.07 22.53
N SER A 80 0.50 -2.30 22.20
CA SER A 80 1.27 -3.19 23.07
C SER A 80 2.52 -3.70 22.37
N LEU A 81 3.57 -3.95 23.13
CA LEU A 81 4.70 -4.74 22.67
C LEU A 81 4.27 -6.18 22.32
N PRO A 82 5.04 -6.90 21.47
CA PRO A 82 4.80 -8.30 21.21
C PRO A 82 4.78 -9.12 22.49
N ASP A 83 3.79 -9.96 22.66
CA ASP A 83 3.65 -10.80 23.84
C ASP A 83 3.54 -12.29 23.47
N ARG A 84 4.57 -13.05 23.81
CA ARG A 84 4.67 -14.49 23.61
C ARG A 84 4.63 -15.28 24.92
N SER A 85 4.13 -14.70 26.01
CA SER A 85 4.15 -15.28 27.35
C SER A 85 3.28 -16.55 27.51
N THR A 86 2.31 -16.75 26.64
CA THR A 86 1.48 -17.95 26.61
C THR A 86 1.45 -18.53 25.18
N SER A 87 1.14 -19.82 25.05
CA SER A 87 1.01 -20.47 23.74
C SER A 87 -0.07 -19.84 22.86
N PHE A 88 -1.12 -19.28 23.46
CA PHE A 88 -2.16 -18.56 22.71
C PHE A 88 -1.62 -17.23 22.17
N ARG A 89 -0.99 -16.42 23.00
CA ARG A 89 -0.41 -15.13 22.60
C ARG A 89 0.69 -15.31 21.58
N ALA A 90 1.56 -16.31 21.76
CA ALA A 90 2.58 -16.63 20.78
C ALA A 90 1.97 -16.95 19.40
N ARG A 91 0.87 -17.75 19.35
CA ARG A 91 0.18 -18.01 18.07
C ARG A 91 -0.42 -16.75 17.42
N VAL A 92 -0.87 -15.78 18.22
CA VAL A 92 -1.35 -14.49 17.69
C VAL A 92 -0.20 -13.72 17.03
N GLU A 93 0.94 -13.61 17.73
CA GLU A 93 2.12 -12.94 17.17
C GLU A 93 2.64 -13.66 15.92
N ASP A 94 2.72 -14.99 15.93
CA ASP A 94 3.10 -15.79 14.74
C ASP A 94 2.16 -15.54 13.56
N ARG A 95 0.88 -15.31 13.82
CA ARG A 95 -0.09 -15.01 12.76
C ARG A 95 0.11 -13.61 12.18
N LEU A 96 0.41 -12.61 13.03
CA LEU A 96 0.73 -11.26 12.57
C LEU A 96 1.98 -11.27 11.69
N ASP A 97 3.04 -11.94 12.13
CA ASP A 97 4.26 -12.10 11.35
C ASP A 97 3.98 -12.80 10.00
N ALA A 98 3.18 -13.86 10.03
CA ALA A 98 2.84 -14.60 8.81
C ALA A 98 2.06 -13.75 7.78
N TYR A 99 1.21 -12.83 8.21
CA TYR A 99 0.51 -11.91 7.29
C TYR A 99 1.48 -10.93 6.64
N ILE A 100 2.40 -10.35 7.41
CA ILE A 100 3.45 -9.47 6.86
C ILE A 100 4.29 -10.22 5.83
N ASP A 101 4.80 -11.39 6.18
CA ASP A 101 5.64 -12.20 5.31
C ASP A 101 4.90 -12.64 4.04
N PHE A 102 3.60 -12.92 4.16
CA PHE A 102 2.76 -13.25 3.01
C PHE A 102 2.70 -12.10 2.01
N TYR A 103 2.39 -10.88 2.48
CA TYR A 103 2.26 -9.74 1.59
C TYR A 103 3.61 -9.25 1.04
N ASN A 104 4.68 -9.28 1.81
CA ASN A 104 6.03 -9.02 1.30
C ASN A 104 6.36 -9.98 0.14
N LYS A 105 6.10 -11.27 0.30
CA LYS A 105 6.29 -12.27 -0.78
C LYS A 105 5.36 -12.05 -1.96
N ALA A 106 4.09 -11.70 -1.72
CA ALA A 106 3.12 -11.47 -2.77
C ALA A 106 3.49 -10.25 -3.63
N ILE A 107 3.95 -9.16 -3.02
CA ILE A 107 4.45 -7.96 -3.72
C ILE A 107 5.60 -8.35 -4.64
N GLU A 108 6.60 -9.08 -4.12
CA GLU A 108 7.76 -9.53 -4.90
C GLU A 108 7.37 -10.49 -6.02
N GLN A 109 6.52 -11.46 -5.72
CA GLN A 109 6.10 -12.48 -6.67
C GLN A 109 5.30 -11.89 -7.84
N ASN A 110 4.42 -10.95 -7.54
CA ASN A 110 3.51 -10.37 -8.53
C ASN A 110 4.02 -9.04 -9.11
N LYS A 111 5.15 -8.53 -8.61
CA LYS A 111 5.77 -7.27 -9.07
C LYS A 111 4.80 -6.08 -9.00
N TRP A 112 4.16 -5.89 -7.86
CA TRP A 112 3.24 -4.77 -7.63
C TRP A 112 4.00 -3.45 -7.44
N TYR A 113 4.77 -3.05 -8.47
CA TYR A 113 5.66 -1.87 -8.46
C TYR A 113 5.26 -0.79 -9.47
N GLY A 114 4.19 -1.03 -10.23
CA GLY A 114 3.70 -0.09 -11.22
C GLY A 114 3.20 1.21 -10.61
N PHE A 115 2.96 2.20 -11.46
CA PHE A 115 2.43 3.51 -11.06
C PHE A 115 1.20 3.40 -10.16
N TRP A 116 0.27 2.50 -10.51
CA TRP A 116 -0.98 2.27 -9.78
C TRP A 116 -0.84 1.33 -8.58
N ASN A 117 0.13 0.44 -8.62
CA ASN A 117 0.18 -0.69 -7.70
C ASN A 117 1.14 -0.49 -6.53
N TYR A 118 2.19 0.32 -6.73
CA TYR A 118 3.22 0.49 -5.72
C TYR A 118 2.64 1.05 -4.42
N GLY A 119 2.83 0.31 -3.36
CA GLY A 119 2.36 0.66 -2.02
C GLY A 119 1.02 0.06 -1.65
N ASP A 120 0.27 -0.52 -2.60
CA ASP A 120 -0.97 -1.24 -2.31
C ASP A 120 -0.79 -2.76 -2.48
N VAL A 121 -1.75 -3.51 -1.97
CA VAL A 121 -1.80 -4.97 -2.04
C VAL A 121 -3.17 -5.44 -2.49
N MET A 122 -3.23 -6.57 -3.17
CA MET A 122 -4.52 -7.16 -3.52
C MET A 122 -5.09 -7.97 -2.37
N HIS A 123 -6.39 -7.87 -2.17
CA HIS A 123 -7.14 -8.68 -1.21
C HIS A 123 -8.08 -9.69 -1.89
N ALA A 124 -8.38 -9.52 -3.16
CA ALA A 124 -9.28 -10.40 -3.90
C ALA A 124 -8.50 -11.44 -4.71
N TYR A 125 -8.54 -12.69 -4.27
CA TYR A 125 -7.95 -13.84 -4.95
C TYR A 125 -9.03 -14.82 -5.40
N ASP A 126 -8.90 -15.34 -6.62
CA ASP A 126 -9.79 -16.38 -7.13
C ASP A 126 -9.15 -17.77 -6.94
N PRO A 127 -9.60 -18.56 -5.97
CA PRO A 127 -9.01 -19.87 -5.70
C PRO A 127 -9.34 -20.92 -6.78
N VAL A 128 -10.36 -20.69 -7.62
CA VAL A 128 -10.74 -21.60 -8.70
C VAL A 128 -9.84 -21.39 -9.92
N ARG A 129 -9.62 -20.11 -10.26
CA ARG A 129 -8.73 -19.75 -11.38
C ARG A 129 -7.26 -19.67 -10.97
N HIS A 130 -6.95 -19.78 -9.70
CA HIS A 130 -5.61 -19.63 -9.12
C HIS A 130 -4.93 -18.32 -9.53
N THR A 131 -5.67 -17.21 -9.47
CA THR A 131 -5.17 -15.88 -9.87
C THR A 131 -5.74 -14.77 -9.01
N TRP A 132 -5.01 -13.68 -8.89
CA TRP A 132 -5.53 -12.43 -8.34
C TRP A 132 -6.55 -11.82 -9.29
N ARG A 133 -7.57 -11.19 -8.71
CA ARG A 133 -8.73 -10.66 -9.44
C ARG A 133 -8.45 -9.30 -10.10
N TYR A 134 -7.42 -9.24 -10.95
CA TYR A 134 -7.15 -8.03 -11.74
C TYR A 134 -8.32 -7.62 -12.64
N ASP A 135 -9.19 -8.53 -12.94
CA ASP A 135 -10.37 -8.34 -13.79
C ASP A 135 -11.44 -7.43 -13.19
N ILE A 136 -11.43 -7.21 -11.88
CA ILE A 136 -12.37 -6.31 -11.20
C ILE A 136 -11.77 -4.93 -10.87
N GLY A 137 -10.64 -4.59 -11.48
CA GLY A 137 -10.01 -3.26 -11.32
C GLY A 137 -9.67 -2.91 -9.88
N GLY A 138 -9.91 -1.67 -9.49
CA GLY A 138 -9.59 -1.12 -8.17
C GLY A 138 -10.25 -1.85 -7.00
N PHE A 139 -11.33 -2.57 -7.24
CA PHE A 139 -12.01 -3.36 -6.19
C PHE A 139 -11.25 -4.61 -5.72
N ALA A 140 -10.20 -5.03 -6.44
CA ALA A 140 -9.36 -6.14 -6.01
C ALA A 140 -8.25 -5.72 -5.05
N TRP A 141 -8.02 -4.44 -4.95
CA TRP A 141 -6.96 -3.84 -4.16
C TRP A 141 -7.44 -3.39 -2.79
N ASP A 142 -6.53 -3.30 -1.82
CA ASP A 142 -6.86 -2.94 -0.45
C ASP A 142 -7.31 -1.47 -0.33
N ASN A 143 -6.68 -0.57 -1.10
CA ASN A 143 -6.98 0.87 -1.10
C ASN A 143 -7.05 1.47 0.32
N THR A 144 -6.36 0.88 1.28
CA THR A 144 -6.43 1.21 2.72
C THR A 144 -7.84 1.16 3.34
N GLU A 145 -8.73 0.39 2.76
CA GLU A 145 -10.16 0.36 3.13
C GLU A 145 -10.38 -0.01 4.61
N LEU A 146 -9.53 -0.87 5.16
CA LEU A 146 -9.56 -1.28 6.57
C LEU A 146 -8.46 -0.60 7.40
N ALA A 147 -7.95 0.54 6.96
CA ALA A 147 -6.84 1.25 7.60
C ALA A 147 -5.57 0.38 7.72
N SER A 148 -5.25 -0.35 6.67
CA SER A 148 -4.13 -1.30 6.60
C SER A 148 -2.79 -0.62 6.81
N ASN A 149 -2.64 0.63 6.37
CA ASN A 149 -1.47 1.46 6.66
C ASN A 149 -1.28 1.68 8.17
N MET A 150 -2.36 1.94 8.93
CA MET A 150 -2.29 2.09 10.39
C MET A 150 -1.89 0.78 11.06
N TRP A 151 -2.44 -0.35 10.61
CA TRP A 151 -2.06 -1.67 11.09
C TRP A 151 -0.57 -1.94 10.87
N LEU A 152 -0.02 -1.57 9.70
CA LEU A 152 1.41 -1.68 9.40
C LEU A 152 2.24 -0.79 10.33
N TRP A 153 1.84 0.47 10.53
CA TRP A 153 2.55 1.38 11.43
C TRP A 153 2.57 0.88 12.87
N TYR A 154 1.45 0.35 13.39
CA TYR A 154 1.43 -0.24 14.72
C TYR A 154 2.31 -1.49 14.82
N ASN A 155 2.32 -2.34 13.81
CA ASN A 155 3.24 -3.49 13.79
C ASN A 155 4.70 -3.05 13.74
N PHE A 156 5.01 -2.00 13.00
CA PHE A 156 6.34 -1.41 12.99
C PHE A 156 6.74 -0.88 14.38
N LEU A 157 5.92 -0.08 15.03
CA LEU A 157 6.17 0.43 16.38
C LEU A 157 6.41 -0.69 17.39
N ARG A 158 5.66 -1.79 17.27
CA ARG A 158 5.78 -2.95 18.15
C ARG A 158 7.06 -3.75 17.96
N THR A 159 7.55 -3.83 16.74
CA THR A 159 8.60 -4.80 16.36
C THR A 159 9.91 -4.15 15.95
N GLY A 160 9.90 -2.91 15.48
CA GLY A 160 11.06 -2.24 14.88
C GLY A 160 11.51 -2.86 13.55
N ARG A 161 10.70 -3.69 12.92
CA ARG A 161 11.04 -4.36 11.66
C ARG A 161 11.08 -3.37 10.49
N GLU A 162 12.21 -3.32 9.80
CA GLU A 162 12.45 -2.41 8.68
C GLU A 162 11.55 -2.72 7.47
N ASP A 163 11.31 -3.99 7.18
CA ASP A 163 10.44 -4.41 6.08
C ASP A 163 8.98 -3.94 6.29
N ILE A 164 8.51 -3.94 7.53
CA ILE A 164 7.20 -3.40 7.89
C ILE A 164 7.16 -1.89 7.70
N TRP A 165 8.23 -1.18 8.10
CA TRP A 165 8.33 0.26 7.89
C TRP A 165 8.22 0.61 6.40
N ARG A 166 8.98 -0.09 5.55
CA ARG A 166 8.97 0.14 4.10
C ARG A 166 7.60 -0.09 3.49
N MET A 167 6.92 -1.16 3.92
CA MET A 167 5.56 -1.44 3.47
C MET A 167 4.58 -0.36 3.95
N ALA A 168 4.66 0.06 5.20
CA ALA A 168 3.82 1.08 5.78
C ALA A 168 3.99 2.44 5.09
N GLU A 169 5.24 2.84 4.84
CA GLU A 169 5.57 4.09 4.13
C GLU A 169 5.04 4.06 2.70
N ALA A 170 5.27 2.97 1.98
CA ALA A 170 4.81 2.81 0.61
C ALA A 170 3.27 2.84 0.51
N MET A 171 2.56 2.14 1.41
CA MET A 171 1.09 2.12 1.44
C MET A 171 0.53 3.49 1.81
N THR A 172 1.16 4.19 2.75
CA THR A 172 0.71 5.53 3.13
C THR A 172 0.88 6.54 2.00
N ARG A 173 1.99 6.47 1.26
CA ARG A 173 2.19 7.26 0.03
C ARG A 173 1.15 6.94 -1.02
N HIS A 174 0.91 5.65 -1.27
CA HIS A 174 -0.10 5.21 -2.23
C HIS A 174 -1.46 5.84 -1.92
N THR A 175 -1.92 5.69 -0.68
CA THR A 175 -3.21 6.23 -0.26
C THR A 175 -3.29 7.76 -0.37
N ALA A 176 -2.22 8.46 -0.01
CA ALA A 176 -2.19 9.92 -0.07
C ALA A 176 -2.05 10.47 -1.51
N GLU A 177 -1.55 9.68 -2.44
CA GLU A 177 -1.24 10.11 -3.80
C GLU A 177 -2.20 9.54 -4.83
N VAL A 178 -2.31 8.21 -4.90
CA VAL A 178 -3.06 7.47 -5.93
C VAL A 178 -4.54 7.40 -5.58
N ASP A 179 -4.87 7.16 -4.31
CA ASP A 179 -6.24 6.97 -3.86
C ASP A 179 -6.99 8.29 -3.61
N VAL A 180 -6.43 9.42 -4.01
CA VAL A 180 -7.02 10.75 -3.87
C VAL A 180 -6.91 11.55 -5.16
N TYR A 181 -7.98 12.19 -5.56
CA TYR A 181 -7.95 13.20 -6.61
C TYR A 181 -7.53 14.55 -6.05
N HIS A 182 -6.40 15.08 -6.50
CA HIS A 182 -5.83 16.34 -6.03
C HIS A 182 -6.30 17.56 -6.84
N ILE A 183 -6.59 17.34 -8.12
CA ILE A 183 -7.04 18.40 -9.05
C ILE A 183 -8.17 17.87 -9.93
N GLY A 184 -8.83 18.78 -10.65
CA GLY A 184 -9.87 18.46 -11.60
C GLY A 184 -11.27 18.38 -10.97
N PRO A 185 -12.26 17.88 -11.70
CA PRO A 185 -13.65 17.87 -11.26
C PRO A 185 -13.91 16.97 -10.05
N ASN A 186 -13.06 15.97 -9.84
CA ASN A 186 -13.17 15.02 -8.73
C ASN A 186 -12.23 15.38 -7.56
N ALA A 187 -11.62 16.56 -7.55
CA ALA A 187 -10.69 16.94 -6.48
C ALA A 187 -11.31 16.81 -5.08
N GLY A 188 -10.58 16.18 -4.17
CA GLY A 188 -11.01 15.89 -2.80
C GLY A 188 -11.85 14.63 -2.65
N LEU A 189 -12.15 13.90 -3.73
CA LEU A 189 -12.74 12.57 -3.67
C LEU A 189 -11.64 11.50 -3.59
N GLY A 190 -12.01 10.34 -3.07
CA GLY A 190 -11.16 9.16 -3.12
C GLY A 190 -11.15 8.52 -4.50
N SER A 191 -10.06 7.85 -4.80
CA SER A 191 -9.87 7.02 -5.98
C SER A 191 -9.52 5.60 -5.52
N ARG A 192 -10.09 4.60 -6.15
CA ARG A 192 -9.71 3.20 -5.95
C ARG A 192 -8.86 2.75 -7.14
N HIS A 193 -7.56 2.83 -7.02
CA HIS A 193 -6.67 2.42 -8.11
C HIS A 193 -7.12 2.99 -9.46
N ASN A 194 -7.34 4.31 -9.54
CA ASN A 194 -7.85 5.08 -10.68
C ASN A 194 -9.36 4.96 -11.00
N VAL A 195 -10.11 4.33 -10.13
CA VAL A 195 -11.57 4.26 -10.29
C VAL A 195 -12.25 5.13 -9.26
N SER A 196 -13.03 6.11 -9.68
CA SER A 196 -13.75 6.95 -8.72
C SER A 196 -14.87 6.18 -8.04
N HIS A 197 -14.90 6.29 -6.71
CA HIS A 197 -15.94 5.66 -5.90
C HIS A 197 -16.60 6.69 -4.98
N TRP A 198 -17.84 7.05 -5.29
CA TRP A 198 -18.54 8.15 -4.64
C TRP A 198 -18.85 7.92 -3.16
N GLY A 199 -19.00 6.67 -2.74
CA GLY A 199 -19.44 6.35 -1.39
C GLY A 199 -18.32 6.09 -0.39
N CYS A 200 -17.25 5.45 -0.81
CA CYS A 200 -16.23 4.89 0.09
C CYS A 200 -14.91 5.67 0.04
N GLY A 201 -14.44 6.03 -1.13
CA GLY A 201 -13.11 6.59 -1.31
C GLY A 201 -12.80 7.85 -0.49
N ALA A 202 -13.79 8.75 -0.33
CA ALA A 202 -13.64 9.95 0.49
C ALA A 202 -13.45 9.65 1.99
N LYS A 203 -13.93 8.51 2.47
CA LYS A 203 -13.74 8.07 3.86
C LYS A 203 -12.35 7.49 4.05
N GLU A 204 -11.89 6.70 3.12
CA GLU A 204 -10.59 6.04 3.13
C GLU A 204 -9.45 7.05 3.07
N ALA A 205 -9.54 8.03 2.17
CA ALA A 205 -8.57 9.12 2.10
C ALA A 205 -8.50 9.95 3.40
N ARG A 206 -9.62 10.19 4.07
CA ARG A 206 -9.65 10.92 5.35
C ARG A 206 -9.04 10.13 6.50
N ILE A 207 -9.22 8.81 6.53
CA ILE A 207 -8.62 7.96 7.56
C ILE A 207 -7.10 7.97 7.43
N SER A 208 -6.58 7.87 6.22
CA SER A 208 -5.13 7.91 5.98
C SER A 208 -4.51 9.26 6.30
N GLN A 209 -5.20 10.37 6.00
CA GLN A 209 -4.74 11.71 6.36
C GLN A 209 -4.74 11.94 7.87
N ALA A 210 -5.70 11.37 8.60
CA ALA A 210 -5.73 11.45 10.06
C ALA A 210 -4.58 10.72 10.74
N ALA A 211 -3.96 9.77 10.08
CA ALA A 211 -2.78 9.06 10.59
C ALA A 211 -1.48 9.88 10.51
N TRP A 212 -1.47 11.00 9.77
CA TRP A 212 -0.33 11.89 9.60
C TRP A 212 -0.38 13.18 10.44
N ASN A 213 -1.52 13.53 11.00
CA ASN A 213 -1.73 14.68 11.89
C ASN A 213 -1.74 14.25 13.35
#